data_0538f8ddc286b3ddb26de73ef455de28
#
_entry.id   0538f8ddc286b3ddb26de73ef455de28
#
_cell.length_a   1.000
_cell.length_b   1.000
_cell.length_c   1.000
_cell.angle_alpha   90.00
_cell.angle_beta   90.00
_cell.angle_gamma   90.00
#
_symmetry.space_group_name_H-M   'P 1'
#
loop_
_entity.id
_entity.type
_entity.pdbx_description
1 polymer ?
#
loop_
_entity_poly.entity_id
_entity_poly.type
_entity_poly.pdbx_seq_one_letter_code
_entity_poly.pdbx_strand_id
1 'polypeptide(L)'
;MPADAKVEAHTARPSSPPHSAPLTERQEARRRRILHASAQLASRGGFDAVQMREVAESSQVALGTLYRYFPSKIHLLVATMQDQLEHMHGTLRKKPPTGETAAERVAETLMRAFRALQREPHLADAMVRALTFADRSVSPEVDQVSRQTTAIILDSMGLGEGEPGRGQGQTQGHPTPEQLSAVRVIEHTWHSALVTWLSGRASIAQVKIDIETVCRLIDLTDPERD
;
A
#
# COMPACT_ATOMS: atom_id res chain seq x y z
N MET A 1 48.46 25.12 -45.80
CA MET A 1 48.51 24.50 -44.49
C MET A 1 47.29 24.91 -43.73
N PRO A 2 46.25 24.10 -43.58
CA PRO A 2 45.14 24.38 -42.70
C PRO A 2 45.34 23.68 -41.36
N ALA A 3 44.97 24.36 -40.28
CA ALA A 3 45.07 23.91 -38.90
C ALA A 3 43.87 22.98 -38.56
N ASP A 4 44.21 21.83 -37.95
CA ASP A 4 43.27 20.85 -37.42
C ASP A 4 42.57 21.40 -36.18
N ALA A 5 41.24 21.54 -36.24
CA ALA A 5 40.39 21.76 -35.05
C ALA A 5 39.87 20.42 -34.53
N LYS A 6 40.47 19.98 -33.41
CA LYS A 6 40.06 18.81 -32.65
C LYS A 6 38.74 19.12 -31.91
N VAL A 7 37.64 18.54 -32.37
CA VAL A 7 36.33 18.56 -31.65
C VAL A 7 36.38 17.44 -30.58
N GLU A 8 36.52 17.80 -29.31
CA GLU A 8 36.34 16.89 -28.21
C GLU A 8 34.86 16.68 -27.94
N ALA A 9 34.36 15.48 -28.26
CA ALA A 9 33.01 15.03 -27.91
C ALA A 9 32.94 14.72 -26.41
N HIS A 10 32.33 15.64 -25.68
CA HIS A 10 32.01 15.42 -24.25
C HIS A 10 30.80 14.49 -24.15
N THR A 11 31.04 13.18 -24.02
CA THR A 11 29.99 12.21 -23.71
C THR A 11 29.59 12.34 -22.24
N ALA A 12 28.54 13.13 -21.97
CA ALA A 12 27.88 13.16 -20.68
C ALA A 12 27.23 11.80 -20.41
N ARG A 13 27.76 11.03 -19.45
CA ARG A 13 27.08 9.85 -18.89
C ARG A 13 25.77 10.29 -18.25
N PRO A 14 24.64 9.61 -18.50
CA PRO A 14 23.45 9.84 -17.71
C PRO A 14 23.72 9.43 -16.26
N SER A 15 23.69 10.40 -15.35
CA SER A 15 23.75 10.17 -13.92
C SER A 15 22.46 9.45 -13.51
N SER A 16 22.60 8.19 -13.07
CA SER A 16 21.53 7.46 -12.38
C SER A 16 21.01 8.30 -11.21
N PRO A 17 19.68 8.32 -10.95
CA PRO A 17 19.16 9.05 -9.81
C PRO A 17 19.78 8.47 -8.52
N PRO A 18 20.11 9.30 -7.54
CA PRO A 18 20.70 8.84 -6.30
C PRO A 18 19.71 7.92 -5.58
N HIS A 19 20.11 6.69 -5.30
CA HIS A 19 19.44 5.84 -4.33
C HIS A 19 19.31 6.66 -3.05
N SER A 20 18.10 6.95 -2.61
CA SER A 20 17.85 7.73 -1.41
C SER A 20 18.52 7.04 -0.22
N ALA A 21 19.54 7.70 0.35
CA ALA A 21 20.20 7.22 1.57
C ALA A 21 19.12 7.04 2.67
N PRO A 22 19.30 6.04 3.57
CA PRO A 22 18.35 5.82 4.65
C PRO A 22 18.18 7.12 5.47
N LEU A 23 16.94 7.42 5.81
CA LEU A 23 16.61 8.61 6.59
C LEU A 23 17.29 8.53 7.97
N THR A 24 17.76 9.66 8.48
CA THR A 24 18.21 9.71 9.87
C THR A 24 17.02 9.55 10.81
N GLU A 25 17.25 9.12 12.05
CA GLU A 25 16.21 8.95 13.08
C GLU A 25 15.33 10.21 13.24
N ARG A 26 15.94 11.39 13.19
CA ARG A 26 15.23 12.68 13.24
C ARG A 26 14.36 12.92 12.00
N GLN A 27 14.79 12.48 10.84
CA GLN A 27 14.04 12.58 9.60
C GLN A 27 12.84 11.61 9.62
N GLU A 28 13.03 10.40 10.11
CA GLU A 28 11.94 9.42 10.27
C GLU A 28 10.90 9.89 11.29
N ALA A 29 11.33 10.39 12.44
CA ALA A 29 10.42 10.96 13.43
C ALA A 29 9.60 12.13 12.86
N ARG A 30 10.21 12.97 12.01
CA ARG A 30 9.51 14.05 11.31
C ARG A 30 8.54 13.50 10.27
N ARG A 31 8.96 12.52 9.47
CA ARG A 31 8.09 11.85 8.49
C ARG A 31 6.85 11.27 9.17
N ARG A 32 7.01 10.55 10.27
CA ARG A 32 5.88 9.98 11.04
C ARG A 32 4.92 11.04 11.54
N ARG A 33 5.40 12.20 12.06
CA ARG A 33 4.52 13.30 12.47
C ARG A 33 3.71 13.86 11.31
N ILE A 34 4.31 14.00 10.13
CA ILE A 34 3.62 14.47 8.92
C ILE A 34 2.52 13.48 8.52
N LEU A 35 2.82 12.18 8.47
CA LEU A 35 1.83 11.15 8.11
C LEU A 35 0.68 11.09 9.13
N HIS A 36 0.99 11.21 10.42
CA HIS A 36 -0.03 11.28 11.47
C HIS A 36 -0.96 12.50 11.31
N ALA A 37 -0.41 13.69 11.06
CA ALA A 37 -1.19 14.89 10.79
C ALA A 37 -2.07 14.73 9.53
N SER A 38 -1.53 14.12 8.47
CA SER A 38 -2.28 13.79 7.25
C SER A 38 -3.45 12.87 7.53
N ALA A 39 -3.23 11.77 8.27
CA ALA A 39 -4.29 10.83 8.64
C ALA A 39 -5.38 11.50 9.48
N GLN A 40 -5.01 12.34 10.46
CA GLN A 40 -5.98 13.08 11.29
C GLN A 40 -6.85 14.04 10.48
N LEU A 41 -6.28 14.78 9.54
CA LEU A 41 -7.04 15.67 8.66
C LEU A 41 -7.94 14.87 7.72
N ALA A 42 -7.44 13.78 7.15
CA ALA A 42 -8.23 12.88 6.32
C ALA A 42 -9.41 12.27 7.08
N SER A 43 -9.23 11.82 8.33
CA SER A 43 -10.31 11.29 9.18
C SER A 43 -11.41 12.32 9.48
N ARG A 44 -11.08 13.62 9.51
CA ARG A 44 -12.05 14.70 9.78
C ARG A 44 -12.93 15.03 8.56
N GLY A 45 -12.37 15.05 7.36
CA GLY A 45 -13.11 15.55 6.19
C GLY A 45 -12.64 14.98 4.85
N GLY A 46 -12.05 13.81 4.83
CA GLY A 46 -11.69 13.09 3.61
C GLY A 46 -10.56 13.74 2.81
N PHE A 47 -10.54 13.40 1.53
CA PHE A 47 -9.51 13.88 0.60
C PHE A 47 -9.40 15.41 0.58
N ASP A 48 -10.51 16.13 0.57
CA ASP A 48 -10.52 17.58 0.39
C ASP A 48 -10.04 18.35 1.65
N ALA A 49 -10.20 17.77 2.84
CA ALA A 49 -9.71 18.33 4.09
C ALA A 49 -8.18 18.27 4.24
N VAL A 50 -7.50 17.42 3.47
CA VAL A 50 -6.04 17.35 3.50
C VAL A 50 -5.45 18.47 2.64
N GLN A 51 -5.08 19.57 3.28
CA GLN A 51 -4.40 20.71 2.64
C GLN A 51 -2.93 20.73 3.07
N MET A 52 -1.99 20.85 2.12
CA MET A 52 -0.55 20.80 2.41
C MET A 52 -0.11 21.83 3.47
N ARG A 53 -0.73 23.02 3.47
CA ARG A 53 -0.44 24.05 4.48
C ARG A 53 -0.89 23.60 5.87
N GLU A 54 -2.11 23.08 6.02
CA GLU A 54 -2.65 22.60 7.29
C GLU A 54 -1.88 21.39 7.83
N VAL A 55 -1.44 20.49 6.94
CA VAL A 55 -0.56 19.37 7.32
C VAL A 55 0.78 19.90 7.86
N ALA A 56 1.39 20.90 7.21
CA ALA A 56 2.64 21.50 7.65
C ALA A 56 2.49 22.16 9.05
N GLU A 57 1.42 22.91 9.27
CA GLU A 57 1.09 23.53 10.54
C GLU A 57 0.85 22.47 11.64
N SER A 58 -0.01 21.49 11.39
CA SER A 58 -0.35 20.43 12.35
C SER A 58 0.84 19.55 12.71
N SER A 59 1.76 19.31 11.77
CA SER A 59 2.97 18.51 12.00
C SER A 59 4.17 19.32 12.50
N GLN A 60 4.00 20.65 12.65
CA GLN A 60 5.04 21.59 13.09
C GLN A 60 6.28 21.55 12.19
N VAL A 61 6.07 21.56 10.88
CA VAL A 61 7.15 21.65 9.90
C VAL A 61 6.94 22.85 8.97
N ALA A 62 8.03 23.43 8.44
CA ALA A 62 7.92 24.42 7.40
C ALA A 62 7.32 23.80 6.12
N LEU A 63 6.46 24.54 5.43
CA LEU A 63 5.80 24.06 4.19
C LEU A 63 6.80 23.58 3.13
N GLY A 64 7.93 24.28 2.94
CA GLY A 64 9.00 23.85 2.05
C GLY A 64 9.67 22.54 2.49
N THR A 65 9.69 22.26 3.81
CA THR A 65 10.16 20.96 4.32
C THR A 65 9.17 19.87 4.00
N LEU A 66 7.85 20.10 4.14
CA LEU A 66 6.82 19.14 3.77
C LEU A 66 6.93 18.76 2.30
N TYR A 67 7.03 19.75 1.38
CA TYR A 67 7.16 19.47 -0.07
C TYR A 67 8.44 18.69 -0.44
N ARG A 68 9.48 18.77 0.36
CA ARG A 68 10.69 17.95 0.18
C ARG A 68 10.47 16.47 0.53
N TYR A 69 9.58 16.17 1.49
CA TYR A 69 9.19 14.79 1.81
C TYR A 69 8.12 14.24 0.86
N PHE A 70 7.15 15.07 0.53
CA PHE A 70 5.98 14.72 -0.24
C PHE A 70 5.68 15.82 -1.26
N PRO A 71 6.09 15.64 -2.53
CA PRO A 71 5.98 16.67 -3.57
C PRO A 71 4.54 17.13 -3.85
N SER A 72 3.54 16.30 -3.56
CA SER A 72 2.13 16.65 -3.71
C SER A 72 1.27 15.99 -2.64
N LYS A 73 0.01 16.42 -2.55
CA LYS A 73 -1.02 15.82 -1.72
C LYS A 73 -1.20 14.32 -2.02
N ILE A 74 -1.10 13.92 -3.29
CA ILE A 74 -1.23 12.51 -3.69
C ILE A 74 -0.07 11.69 -3.11
N HIS A 75 1.19 12.14 -3.26
CA HIS A 75 2.35 11.48 -2.63
C HIS A 75 2.16 11.33 -1.12
N LEU A 76 1.67 12.38 -0.46
CA LEU A 76 1.43 12.36 0.98
C LEU A 76 0.36 11.33 1.38
N LEU A 77 -0.78 11.31 0.68
CA LEU A 77 -1.88 10.40 1.00
C LEU A 77 -1.56 8.94 0.66
N VAL A 78 -0.82 8.68 -0.44
CA VAL A 78 -0.32 7.33 -0.75
C VAL A 78 0.68 6.87 0.32
N ALA A 79 1.57 7.75 0.78
CA ALA A 79 2.48 7.42 1.88
C ALA A 79 1.73 7.23 3.22
N THR A 80 0.63 7.96 3.44
CA THR A 80 -0.25 7.75 4.60
C THR A 80 -0.90 6.36 4.53
N MET A 81 -1.34 5.94 3.34
CA MET A 81 -1.87 4.58 3.13
C MET A 81 -0.82 3.49 3.40
N GLN A 82 0.42 3.67 2.94
CA GLN A 82 1.53 2.75 3.23
C GLN A 82 1.73 2.57 4.73
N ASP A 83 1.72 3.67 5.49
CA ASP A 83 1.84 3.66 6.95
C ASP A 83 0.68 2.90 7.62
N GLN A 84 -0.57 3.09 7.15
CA GLN A 84 -1.73 2.34 7.64
C GLN A 84 -1.64 0.84 7.32
N LEU A 85 -1.18 0.46 6.13
CA LEU A 85 -0.96 -0.93 5.74
C LEU A 85 0.13 -1.59 6.60
N GLU A 86 1.22 -0.90 6.90
CA GLU A 86 2.28 -1.39 7.77
C GLU A 86 1.76 -1.67 9.20
N HIS A 87 0.98 -0.74 9.77
CA HIS A 87 0.34 -0.92 11.07
C HIS A 87 -0.63 -2.10 11.08
N MET A 88 -1.45 -2.22 10.03
CA MET A 88 -2.38 -3.35 9.88
C MET A 88 -1.63 -4.66 9.78
N HIS A 89 -0.59 -4.74 8.97
CA HIS A 89 0.24 -5.93 8.82
C HIS A 89 0.88 -6.36 10.16
N GLY A 90 1.44 -5.41 10.91
CA GLY A 90 1.96 -5.67 12.25
C GLY A 90 0.89 -6.18 13.23
N THR A 91 -0.36 -5.73 13.09
CA THR A 91 -1.48 -6.22 13.89
C THR A 91 -1.89 -7.65 13.51
N LEU A 92 -1.94 -7.95 12.21
CA LEU A 92 -2.25 -9.29 11.70
C LEU A 92 -1.20 -10.32 12.11
N ARG A 93 0.08 -9.96 12.13
CA ARG A 93 1.15 -10.83 12.63
C ARG A 93 0.99 -11.19 14.12
N LYS A 94 0.49 -10.25 14.94
CA LYS A 94 0.20 -10.50 16.38
C LYS A 94 -1.07 -11.33 16.56
N LYS A 95 -2.05 -11.17 15.70
CA LYS A 95 -3.33 -11.88 15.72
C LYS A 95 -3.67 -12.37 14.32
N PRO A 96 -3.08 -13.49 13.87
CA PRO A 96 -3.28 -14.01 12.52
C PRO A 96 -4.76 -14.39 12.28
N PRO A 97 -5.18 -14.48 11.02
CA PRO A 97 -6.49 -15.02 10.66
C PRO A 97 -6.58 -16.50 11.02
N THR A 98 -7.80 -16.98 11.29
CA THR A 98 -8.06 -18.32 11.87
C THR A 98 -8.83 -19.25 10.93
N GLY A 99 -9.14 -18.81 9.69
CA GLY A 99 -9.82 -19.64 8.69
C GLY A 99 -9.10 -20.95 8.41
N GLU A 100 -9.84 -22.01 8.11
CA GLU A 100 -9.30 -23.34 7.83
C GLU A 100 -8.53 -23.38 6.52
N THR A 101 -9.10 -22.79 5.46
CA THR A 101 -8.47 -22.70 4.14
C THR A 101 -7.69 -21.39 3.94
N ALA A 102 -6.79 -21.36 2.97
CA ALA A 102 -6.08 -20.13 2.59
C ALA A 102 -7.05 -19.03 2.12
N ALA A 103 -8.08 -19.40 1.36
CA ALA A 103 -9.13 -18.48 0.90
C ALA A 103 -9.89 -17.85 2.07
N GLU A 104 -10.28 -18.63 3.07
CA GLU A 104 -10.95 -18.13 4.27
C GLU A 104 -10.08 -17.18 5.07
N ARG A 105 -8.79 -17.49 5.25
CA ARG A 105 -7.86 -16.61 5.96
C ARG A 105 -7.65 -15.28 5.24
N VAL A 106 -7.55 -15.28 3.91
CA VAL A 106 -7.46 -14.04 3.12
C VAL A 106 -8.76 -13.25 3.21
N ALA A 107 -9.92 -13.91 3.06
CA ALA A 107 -11.22 -13.24 3.20
C ALA A 107 -11.39 -12.62 4.59
N GLU A 108 -11.02 -13.33 5.66
CA GLU A 108 -11.03 -12.79 7.03
C GLU A 108 -10.13 -11.56 7.17
N THR A 109 -8.91 -11.60 6.60
CA THR A 109 -7.97 -10.48 6.60
C THR A 109 -8.55 -9.25 5.92
N LEU A 110 -9.08 -9.40 4.71
CA LEU A 110 -9.70 -8.31 3.95
C LEU A 110 -10.95 -7.77 4.67
N MET A 111 -11.75 -8.64 5.29
CA MET A 111 -12.90 -8.21 6.08
C MET A 111 -12.52 -7.52 7.40
N ARG A 112 -11.36 -7.83 7.99
CA ARG A 112 -10.81 -7.06 9.13
C ARG A 112 -10.38 -5.65 8.67
N ALA A 113 -9.70 -5.55 7.51
CA ALA A 113 -9.35 -4.27 6.88
C ALA A 113 -10.60 -3.45 6.56
N PHE A 114 -11.62 -4.07 5.95
CA PHE A 114 -12.87 -3.39 5.61
C PHE A 114 -13.57 -2.82 6.84
N ARG A 115 -13.65 -3.59 7.93
CA ARG A 115 -14.22 -3.08 9.19
C ARG A 115 -13.44 -1.91 9.78
N ALA A 116 -12.12 -1.87 9.60
CA ALA A 116 -11.32 -0.71 10.00
C ALA A 116 -11.66 0.52 9.16
N LEU A 117 -11.76 0.36 7.84
CA LEU A 117 -12.15 1.44 6.90
C LEU A 117 -13.57 1.95 7.17
N GLN A 118 -14.51 1.08 7.57
CA GLN A 118 -15.87 1.49 7.94
C GLN A 118 -15.92 2.39 9.19
N ARG A 119 -14.96 2.27 10.10
CA ARG A 119 -14.85 3.15 11.28
C ARG A 119 -14.30 4.53 10.93
N GLU A 120 -13.54 4.62 9.85
CA GLU A 120 -12.86 5.82 9.37
C GLU A 120 -13.18 6.09 7.89
N PRO A 121 -14.48 6.29 7.53
CA PRO A 121 -14.88 6.34 6.12
C PRO A 121 -14.27 7.54 5.37
N HIS A 122 -14.02 8.65 6.04
CA HIS A 122 -13.36 9.81 5.45
C HIS A 122 -11.89 9.53 5.14
N LEU A 123 -11.18 8.83 6.03
CA LEU A 123 -9.80 8.40 5.77
C LEU A 123 -9.77 7.39 4.61
N ALA A 124 -10.70 6.45 4.58
CA ALA A 124 -10.84 5.50 3.48
C ALA A 124 -11.07 6.21 2.13
N ASP A 125 -11.98 7.20 2.08
CA ASP A 125 -12.21 8.03 0.90
C ASP A 125 -10.93 8.73 0.44
N ALA A 126 -10.20 9.36 1.37
CA ALA A 126 -8.96 10.06 1.05
C ALA A 126 -7.90 9.14 0.44
N MET A 127 -7.72 7.93 0.97
CA MET A 127 -6.75 6.96 0.48
C MET A 127 -7.16 6.38 -0.88
N VAL A 128 -8.42 5.98 -1.05
CA VAL A 128 -8.91 5.42 -2.31
C VAL A 128 -8.87 6.47 -3.44
N ARG A 129 -9.28 7.71 -3.15
CA ARG A 129 -9.16 8.81 -4.12
C ARG A 129 -7.71 9.12 -4.48
N ALA A 130 -6.78 9.05 -3.51
CA ALA A 130 -5.36 9.25 -3.80
C ALA A 130 -4.82 8.20 -4.79
N LEU A 131 -5.19 6.93 -4.65
CA LEU A 131 -4.83 5.88 -5.63
C LEU A 131 -5.49 6.11 -6.98
N THR A 132 -6.75 6.53 -7.01
CA THR A 132 -7.50 6.78 -8.24
C THR A 132 -6.92 7.96 -9.04
N PHE A 133 -6.41 8.99 -8.35
CA PHE A 133 -5.82 10.18 -8.97
C PHE A 133 -4.29 10.10 -9.10
N ALA A 134 -3.68 8.98 -8.71
CA ALA A 134 -2.24 8.78 -8.86
C ALA A 134 -1.86 8.75 -10.33
N ASP A 135 -0.90 9.58 -10.69
CA ASP A 135 -0.29 9.63 -12.01
C ASP A 135 1.11 8.97 -12.01
N ARG A 136 1.81 9.05 -13.12
CA ARG A 136 3.14 8.45 -13.28
C ARG A 136 4.18 8.96 -12.28
N SER A 137 4.02 10.17 -11.73
CA SER A 137 4.96 10.75 -10.78
C SER A 137 4.93 10.03 -9.41
N VAL A 138 3.82 9.34 -9.10
CA VAL A 138 3.58 8.61 -7.85
C VAL A 138 3.68 7.08 -8.03
N SER A 139 3.99 6.61 -9.25
CA SER A 139 4.04 5.16 -9.54
C SER A 139 4.90 4.36 -8.55
N PRO A 140 6.11 4.80 -8.16
CA PRO A 140 6.93 4.02 -7.22
C PRO A 140 6.25 3.82 -5.85
N GLU A 141 5.52 4.83 -5.37
CA GLU A 141 4.80 4.78 -4.09
C GLU A 141 3.55 3.89 -4.20
N VAL A 142 2.84 3.93 -5.33
CA VAL A 142 1.70 3.04 -5.62
C VAL A 142 2.18 1.59 -5.75
N ASP A 143 3.29 1.34 -6.44
CA ASP A 143 3.90 0.01 -6.51
C ASP A 143 4.27 -0.52 -5.12
N GLN A 144 4.68 0.35 -4.20
CA GLN A 144 4.96 -0.05 -2.82
C GLN A 144 3.66 -0.42 -2.07
N VAL A 145 2.56 0.31 -2.28
CA VAL A 145 1.23 -0.08 -1.74
C VAL A 145 0.84 -1.48 -2.24
N SER A 146 0.98 -1.74 -3.55
CA SER A 146 0.68 -3.05 -4.13
C SER A 146 1.55 -4.16 -3.51
N ARG A 147 2.88 -3.94 -3.40
CA ARG A 147 3.77 -4.91 -2.73
C ARG A 147 3.38 -5.20 -1.29
N GLN A 148 3.00 -4.17 -0.52
CA GLN A 148 2.55 -4.34 0.86
C GLN A 148 1.23 -5.13 0.93
N THR A 149 0.27 -4.84 0.06
CA THR A 149 -1.01 -5.56 -0.01
C THR A 149 -0.80 -7.02 -0.40
N THR A 150 0.02 -7.27 -1.44
CA THR A 150 0.41 -8.63 -1.85
C THR A 150 1.05 -9.39 -0.69
N ALA A 151 2.00 -8.78 0.04
CA ALA A 151 2.66 -9.40 1.18
C ALA A 151 1.66 -9.77 2.30
N ILE A 152 0.70 -8.89 2.60
CA ILE A 152 -0.36 -9.16 3.58
C ILE A 152 -1.23 -10.35 3.17
N ILE A 153 -1.58 -10.43 1.89
CA ILE A 153 -2.39 -11.54 1.35
C ILE A 153 -1.59 -12.85 1.40
N LEU A 154 -0.34 -12.85 0.95
CA LEU A 154 0.54 -14.02 0.99
C LEU A 154 0.80 -14.50 2.42
N ASP A 155 1.04 -13.60 3.38
CA ASP A 155 1.16 -13.94 4.81
C ASP A 155 -0.13 -14.63 5.32
N SER A 156 -1.29 -14.14 4.88
CA SER A 156 -2.59 -14.75 5.24
C SER A 156 -2.82 -16.11 4.60
N MET A 157 -2.25 -16.35 3.41
CA MET A 157 -2.23 -17.68 2.80
C MET A 157 -1.28 -18.67 3.51
N GLY A 158 -0.33 -18.17 4.30
CA GLY A 158 0.75 -18.96 4.90
C GLY A 158 2.00 -19.05 4.03
N LEU A 159 2.12 -18.22 2.99
CA LEU A 159 3.22 -18.16 2.03
C LEU A 159 4.15 -16.95 2.25
N GLY A 160 3.97 -16.20 3.33
CA GLY A 160 4.78 -15.02 3.65
C GLY A 160 6.21 -15.41 4.09
N GLU A 161 7.15 -14.48 3.96
CA GLU A 161 8.49 -14.60 4.53
C GLU A 161 8.39 -14.60 6.06
N GLY A 162 8.29 -15.80 6.65
CA GLY A 162 8.22 -15.98 8.11
C GLY A 162 9.51 -15.56 8.77
N GLU A 163 9.44 -14.93 9.96
CA GLU A 163 10.61 -14.78 10.82
C GLU A 163 11.21 -16.15 11.16
N PRO A 164 12.56 -16.29 11.12
CA PRO A 164 13.24 -17.53 11.50
C PRO A 164 12.94 -17.81 13.00
N GLY A 165 12.03 -18.75 13.28
CA GLY A 165 11.71 -19.13 14.66
C GLY A 165 10.30 -19.66 14.91
N ARG A 166 9.36 -19.58 13.97
CA ARG A 166 8.02 -20.17 14.12
C ARG A 166 7.97 -21.56 13.48
N GLY A 167 7.93 -22.59 14.33
CA GLY A 167 7.49 -23.96 14.10
C GLY A 167 8.01 -24.63 12.81
N GLN A 168 9.03 -25.51 12.97
CA GLN A 168 9.39 -26.52 11.96
C GLN A 168 8.14 -27.35 11.63
N GLY A 169 7.56 -27.17 10.45
CA GLY A 169 6.45 -28.02 9.97
C GLY A 169 5.68 -27.51 8.76
N GLN A 170 5.78 -26.24 8.37
CA GLN A 170 5.17 -25.80 7.13
C GLN A 170 6.29 -25.46 6.14
N THR A 171 6.35 -26.20 5.06
CA THR A 171 7.14 -25.89 3.85
C THR A 171 6.81 -24.47 3.44
N GLN A 172 7.73 -23.54 3.65
CA GLN A 172 7.66 -22.18 3.10
C GLN A 172 7.81 -22.31 1.57
N GLY A 173 6.70 -22.60 0.88
CA GLY A 173 6.64 -22.61 -0.56
C GLY A 173 6.68 -21.18 -1.10
N HIS A 174 7.50 -20.93 -2.09
CA HIS A 174 7.37 -19.72 -2.88
C HIS A 174 6.00 -19.71 -3.56
N PRO A 175 5.29 -18.55 -3.61
CA PRO A 175 4.01 -18.49 -4.29
C PRO A 175 4.16 -18.86 -5.78
N THR A 176 3.25 -19.68 -6.29
CA THR A 176 3.24 -20.04 -7.71
C THR A 176 2.78 -18.85 -8.59
N PRO A 177 3.07 -18.84 -9.90
CA PRO A 177 2.57 -17.81 -10.81
C PRO A 177 1.03 -17.71 -10.81
N GLU A 178 0.33 -18.83 -10.65
CA GLU A 178 -1.13 -18.90 -10.56
C GLU A 178 -1.63 -18.23 -9.27
N GLN A 179 -0.99 -18.51 -8.13
CA GLN A 179 -1.29 -17.88 -6.85
C GLN A 179 -1.06 -16.35 -6.90
N LEU A 180 0.05 -15.92 -7.50
CA LEU A 180 0.31 -14.47 -7.69
C LEU A 180 -0.73 -13.82 -8.61
N SER A 181 -1.22 -14.55 -9.62
CA SER A 181 -2.29 -14.09 -10.50
C SER A 181 -3.62 -13.97 -9.74
N ALA A 182 -3.97 -14.95 -8.90
CA ALA A 182 -5.14 -14.89 -8.04
C ALA A 182 -5.07 -13.71 -7.06
N VAL A 183 -3.93 -13.50 -6.40
CA VAL A 183 -3.69 -12.35 -5.51
C VAL A 183 -3.93 -11.02 -6.23
N ARG A 184 -3.41 -10.86 -7.44
CA ARG A 184 -3.63 -9.65 -8.25
C ARG A 184 -5.11 -9.42 -8.58
N VAL A 185 -5.86 -10.46 -8.91
CA VAL A 185 -7.32 -10.35 -9.16
C VAL A 185 -8.06 -9.96 -7.87
N ILE A 186 -7.66 -10.52 -6.73
CA ILE A 186 -8.20 -10.16 -5.42
C ILE A 186 -7.94 -8.67 -5.12
N GLU A 187 -6.73 -8.17 -5.36
CA GLU A 187 -6.39 -6.73 -5.17
C GLU A 187 -7.25 -5.81 -6.03
N HIS A 188 -7.45 -6.16 -7.31
CA HIS A 188 -8.32 -5.39 -8.21
C HIS A 188 -9.78 -5.39 -7.74
N THR A 189 -10.30 -6.55 -7.32
CA THR A 189 -11.65 -6.68 -6.79
C THR A 189 -11.81 -5.90 -5.49
N TRP A 190 -10.83 -5.99 -4.59
CA TRP A 190 -10.77 -5.22 -3.34
C TRP A 190 -10.85 -3.71 -3.61
N HIS A 191 -10.01 -3.18 -4.50
CA HIS A 191 -10.04 -1.76 -4.85
C HIS A 191 -11.39 -1.35 -5.43
N SER A 192 -11.94 -2.12 -6.37
CA SER A 192 -13.25 -1.86 -6.98
C SER A 192 -14.38 -1.90 -5.94
N ALA A 193 -14.35 -2.86 -5.02
CA ALA A 193 -15.32 -2.98 -3.94
C ALA A 193 -15.30 -1.75 -3.00
N LEU A 194 -14.12 -1.24 -2.67
CA LEU A 194 -13.97 -0.01 -1.88
C LEU A 194 -14.53 1.21 -2.61
N VAL A 195 -14.20 1.38 -3.91
CA VAL A 195 -14.73 2.49 -4.73
C VAL A 195 -16.24 2.44 -4.80
N THR A 196 -16.85 1.27 -5.02
CA THR A 196 -18.30 1.13 -5.12
C THR A 196 -19.01 1.32 -3.78
N TRP A 197 -18.41 0.87 -2.69
CA TRP A 197 -18.93 1.11 -1.34
C TRP A 197 -18.89 2.59 -0.96
N LEU A 198 -17.72 3.26 -1.12
CA LEU A 198 -17.55 4.69 -0.80
C LEU A 198 -18.49 5.59 -1.63
N SER A 199 -18.78 5.19 -2.86
CA SER A 199 -19.74 5.90 -3.72
C SER A 199 -21.22 5.54 -3.46
N GLY A 200 -21.52 4.70 -2.47
CA GLY A 200 -22.87 4.27 -2.11
C GLY A 200 -23.54 3.31 -3.11
N ARG A 201 -22.78 2.78 -4.09
CA ARG A 201 -23.30 1.84 -5.10
C ARG A 201 -23.31 0.39 -4.65
N ALA A 202 -22.48 0.03 -3.66
CA ALA A 202 -22.46 -1.30 -3.06
C ALA A 202 -22.77 -1.23 -1.57
N SER A 203 -23.58 -2.17 -1.08
CA SER A 203 -23.82 -2.35 0.36
C SER A 203 -22.64 -3.08 1.01
N ILE A 204 -22.56 -2.99 2.35
CA ILE A 204 -21.60 -3.78 3.16
C ILE A 204 -21.73 -5.28 2.88
N ALA A 205 -22.96 -5.77 2.74
CA ALA A 205 -23.23 -7.17 2.43
C ALA A 205 -22.69 -7.57 1.05
N GLN A 206 -22.84 -6.68 0.05
CA GLN A 206 -22.32 -6.92 -1.30
C GLN A 206 -20.78 -6.98 -1.30
N VAL A 207 -20.11 -6.04 -0.63
CA VAL A 207 -18.63 -6.08 -0.48
C VAL A 207 -18.16 -7.40 0.13
N LYS A 208 -18.87 -7.90 1.16
CA LYS A 208 -18.54 -9.19 1.78
C LYS A 208 -18.67 -10.34 0.78
N ILE A 209 -19.77 -10.39 0.02
CA ILE A 209 -20.00 -11.42 -1.01
C ILE A 209 -18.91 -11.38 -2.08
N ASP A 210 -18.55 -10.19 -2.57
CA ASP A 210 -17.54 -10.01 -3.60
C ASP A 210 -16.16 -10.50 -3.12
N ILE A 211 -15.78 -10.16 -1.89
CA ILE A 211 -14.51 -10.58 -1.29
C ILE A 211 -14.48 -12.10 -1.07
N GLU A 212 -15.51 -12.67 -0.45
CA GLU A 212 -15.58 -14.11 -0.23
C GLU A 212 -15.58 -14.88 -1.57
N THR A 213 -16.21 -14.31 -2.61
CA THR A 213 -16.25 -14.92 -3.94
C THR A 213 -14.90 -14.91 -4.62
N VAL A 214 -14.20 -13.77 -4.62
CA VAL A 214 -12.90 -13.67 -5.30
C VAL A 214 -11.81 -14.45 -4.56
N CYS A 215 -11.85 -14.53 -3.23
CA CYS A 215 -10.87 -15.30 -2.45
C CYS A 215 -10.91 -16.80 -2.78
N ARG A 216 -12.04 -17.35 -3.20
CA ARG A 216 -12.13 -18.75 -3.65
C ARG A 216 -11.25 -19.06 -4.87
N LEU A 217 -10.76 -18.06 -5.60
CA LEU A 217 -9.75 -18.28 -6.65
C LEU A 217 -8.47 -18.90 -6.10
N ILE A 218 -8.12 -18.65 -4.82
CA ILE A 218 -6.95 -19.23 -4.15
C ILE A 218 -7.08 -20.75 -4.08
N ASP A 219 -8.27 -21.25 -3.74
CA ASP A 219 -8.53 -22.68 -3.64
C ASP A 219 -8.40 -23.41 -4.98
N LEU A 220 -8.56 -22.68 -6.12
CA LEU A 220 -8.36 -23.22 -7.46
C LEU A 220 -6.88 -23.28 -7.87
N THR A 221 -6.01 -22.63 -7.14
CA THR A 221 -4.56 -22.56 -7.38
C THR A 221 -3.77 -23.45 -6.40
N ASP A 222 -4.46 -24.22 -5.56
CA ASP A 222 -3.84 -25.11 -4.59
C ASP A 222 -3.32 -26.38 -5.29
N PRO A 223 -1.98 -26.59 -5.30
CA PRO A 223 -1.39 -27.76 -5.97
C PRO A 223 -1.68 -29.11 -5.27
N GLU A 224 -2.20 -29.09 -4.03
CA GLU A 224 -2.54 -30.32 -3.29
C GLU A 224 -3.98 -30.82 -3.56
N ARG A 225 -4.69 -30.21 -4.50
CA ARG A 225 -6.10 -30.52 -4.79
C ARG A 225 -6.31 -31.52 -5.93
N ASP A 226 -5.24 -31.99 -6.59
CA ASP A 226 -5.26 -33.05 -7.60
C ASP A 226 -4.89 -34.47 -6.99
#